data_76390d4cda65f526ffaceca666c6a597
#
_entry.id   76390d4cda65f526ffaceca666c6a597
#
_cell.length_a   1.000
_cell.length_b   1.000
_cell.length_c   1.000
_cell.angle_alpha   90.00
_cell.angle_beta   90.00
_cell.angle_gamma   90.00
#
_symmetry.space_group_name_H-M   'P 1'
#
loop_
_entity.id
_entity.type
_entity.pdbx_description
1 polymer ?
#
loop_
_entity_poly.entity_id
_entity_poly.type
_entity_poly.pdbx_seq_one_letter_code
_entity_poly.pdbx_strand_id
1 'polypeptide(L)'
;MNWLDVAVVVGLAAFALRGFLKGLVTESLGFLGLLVATAASLYANPQAADILRRGLGISRPLAAFAAAILCFLVVEFVWHLGLWFLLGRGEKASFRKSSANWMGGALFGLGKGVIVASLALVALSAVPMPEAYRTAAEGAEVAGTVRAVAPWIGARVAGMLPRAARQRYDAFRREVAQLGSQWHIIAPRRIGPAPSASPAVGAGGAKAPPAKPRPQ
;
A
#
# COMPACT_ATOMS: atom_id res chain seq x y z
N MET A 1 -20.31 -10.85 -1.70
CA MET A 1 -19.44 -10.07 -0.79
C MET A 1 -18.84 -11.03 0.22
N ASN A 2 -17.55 -11.03 0.33
CA ASN A 2 -16.81 -11.85 1.29
C ASN A 2 -16.69 -11.11 2.64
N TRP A 3 -16.51 -11.84 3.75
CA TRP A 3 -16.32 -11.21 5.07
C TRP A 3 -15.17 -10.20 5.09
N LEU A 4 -14.11 -10.46 4.29
CA LEU A 4 -12.97 -9.55 4.16
C LEU A 4 -13.36 -8.23 3.48
N ASP A 5 -14.20 -8.29 2.45
CA ASP A 5 -14.73 -7.09 1.79
C ASP A 5 -15.58 -6.26 2.77
N VAL A 6 -16.42 -6.95 3.56
CA VAL A 6 -17.23 -6.29 4.60
C VAL A 6 -16.34 -5.61 5.64
N ALA A 7 -15.31 -6.30 6.11
CA ALA A 7 -14.37 -5.74 7.07
C ALA A 7 -13.64 -4.50 6.52
N VAL A 8 -13.22 -4.54 5.25
CA VAL A 8 -12.57 -3.39 4.59
C VAL A 8 -13.54 -2.23 4.45
N VAL A 9 -14.78 -2.47 3.96
CA VAL A 9 -15.79 -1.43 3.79
C VAL A 9 -16.15 -0.78 5.13
N VAL A 10 -16.38 -1.59 6.18
CA VAL A 10 -16.65 -1.09 7.53
C VAL A 10 -15.47 -0.26 8.06
N GLY A 11 -14.24 -0.74 7.84
CA GLY A 11 -13.03 0.00 8.20
C GLY A 11 -12.95 1.34 7.47
N LEU A 12 -13.18 1.37 6.17
CA LEU A 12 -13.18 2.61 5.37
C LEU A 12 -14.28 3.57 5.82
N ALA A 13 -15.48 3.06 6.10
CA ALA A 13 -16.60 3.86 6.64
C ALA A 13 -16.23 4.47 8.00
N ALA A 14 -15.58 3.71 8.88
CA ALA A 14 -15.12 4.21 10.18
C ALA A 14 -14.08 5.32 10.02
N PHE A 15 -13.12 5.19 9.08
CA PHE A 15 -12.15 6.25 8.78
C PHE A 15 -12.82 7.49 8.20
N ALA A 16 -13.78 7.34 7.28
CA ALA A 16 -14.55 8.45 6.72
C ALA A 16 -15.36 9.17 7.80
N LEU A 17 -16.06 8.43 8.66
CA LEU A 17 -16.84 8.98 9.77
C LEU A 17 -15.93 9.72 10.77
N ARG A 18 -14.80 9.12 11.13
CA ARG A 18 -13.82 9.77 12.01
C ARG A 18 -13.28 11.06 11.39
N GLY A 19 -12.98 11.06 10.09
CA GLY A 19 -12.54 12.24 9.35
C GLY A 19 -13.61 13.33 9.32
N PHE A 20 -14.88 12.96 9.09
CA PHE A 20 -16.03 13.84 9.16
C PHE A 20 -16.14 14.52 10.53
N LEU A 21 -16.03 13.76 11.62
CA LEU A 21 -16.09 14.28 12.98
C LEU A 21 -14.92 15.18 13.36
N LYS A 22 -13.73 14.93 12.85
CA LYS A 22 -12.51 15.71 13.14
C LYS A 22 -12.38 16.97 12.28
N GLY A 23 -12.89 16.91 11.07
CA GLY A 23 -12.79 17.96 10.08
C GLY A 23 -11.49 17.96 9.29
N LEU A 24 -11.49 18.70 8.17
CA LEU A 24 -10.44 18.75 7.15
C LEU A 24 -9.07 19.10 7.74
N VAL A 25 -8.99 20.16 8.54
CA VAL A 25 -7.69 20.66 9.07
C VAL A 25 -7.00 19.59 9.94
N THR A 26 -7.75 18.97 10.85
CA THR A 26 -7.18 17.95 11.74
C THR A 26 -6.80 16.69 10.98
N GLU A 27 -7.60 16.30 9.98
CA GLU A 27 -7.36 15.08 9.22
C GLU A 27 -6.24 15.25 8.20
N SER A 28 -6.08 16.46 7.59
CA SER A 28 -4.95 16.75 6.72
C SER A 28 -3.61 16.75 7.49
N LEU A 29 -3.58 17.25 8.72
CA LEU A 29 -2.40 17.13 9.59
C LEU A 29 -2.11 15.67 9.95
N GLY A 30 -3.14 14.87 10.20
CA GLY A 30 -2.99 13.43 10.41
C GLY A 30 -2.49 12.69 9.15
N PHE A 31 -2.90 13.14 7.97
CA PHE A 31 -2.40 12.61 6.70
C PHE A 31 -0.92 12.96 6.48
N LEU A 32 -0.52 14.19 6.83
CA LEU A 32 0.89 14.59 6.79
C LEU A 32 1.72 13.72 7.73
N GLY A 33 1.22 13.39 8.93
CA GLY A 33 1.86 12.45 9.86
C GLY A 33 2.12 11.10 9.23
N LEU A 34 1.13 10.56 8.51
CA LEU A 34 1.26 9.29 7.77
C LEU A 34 2.43 9.33 6.76
N LEU A 35 2.56 10.44 6.01
CA LEU A 35 3.66 10.60 5.05
C LEU A 35 5.02 10.71 5.75
N VAL A 36 5.09 11.49 6.83
CA VAL A 36 6.32 11.63 7.64
C VAL A 36 6.70 10.29 8.26
N ALA A 37 5.75 9.55 8.85
CA ALA A 37 6.00 8.24 9.44
C ALA A 37 6.48 7.22 8.40
N THR A 38 5.90 7.24 7.20
CA THR A 38 6.35 6.39 6.10
C THR A 38 7.77 6.71 5.66
N ALA A 39 8.09 7.99 5.46
CA ALA A 39 9.43 8.41 5.10
C ALA A 39 10.46 8.06 6.20
N ALA A 40 10.15 8.38 7.46
CA ALA A 40 11.01 8.09 8.60
C ALA A 40 11.25 6.59 8.78
N SER A 41 10.21 5.77 8.59
CA SER A 41 10.34 4.31 8.67
C SER A 41 11.31 3.76 7.61
N LEU A 42 11.26 4.26 6.38
CA LEU A 42 12.20 3.86 5.32
C LEU A 42 13.65 4.25 5.64
N TYR A 43 13.85 5.41 6.30
CA TYR A 43 15.19 5.84 6.69
C TYR A 43 15.76 5.06 7.88
N ALA A 44 14.94 4.81 8.91
CA ALA A 44 15.35 4.12 10.12
C ALA A 44 15.38 2.58 9.95
N ASN A 45 14.69 2.04 8.95
CA ASN A 45 14.52 0.60 8.76
C ASN A 45 15.82 -0.21 8.80
N PRO A 46 16.91 0.13 8.09
CA PRO A 46 18.10 -0.72 8.06
C PRO A 46 18.72 -0.91 9.46
N GLN A 47 18.77 0.17 10.23
CA GLN A 47 19.34 0.15 11.59
C GLN A 47 18.44 -0.62 12.55
N ALA A 48 17.12 -0.34 12.52
CA ALA A 48 16.14 -1.02 13.35
C ALA A 48 16.05 -2.52 13.01
N ALA A 49 16.11 -2.88 11.75
CA ALA A 49 16.12 -4.27 11.29
C ALA A 49 17.35 -5.04 11.80
N ASP A 50 18.54 -4.41 11.76
CA ASP A 50 19.76 -5.03 12.28
C ASP A 50 19.70 -5.24 13.81
N ILE A 51 19.12 -4.29 14.54
CA ILE A 51 18.89 -4.43 16.00
C ILE A 51 17.93 -5.60 16.27
N LEU A 52 16.78 -5.63 15.59
CA LEU A 52 15.79 -6.70 15.75
C LEU A 52 16.38 -8.07 15.39
N ARG A 53 17.13 -8.15 14.29
CA ARG A 53 17.76 -9.38 13.84
C ARG A 53 18.73 -9.94 14.87
N ARG A 54 19.59 -9.08 15.45
CA ARG A 54 20.57 -9.48 16.46
C ARG A 54 19.92 -9.84 17.80
N GLY A 55 18.87 -9.09 18.20
CA GLY A 55 18.19 -9.30 19.49
C GLY A 55 17.25 -10.51 19.49
N LEU A 56 16.56 -10.75 18.38
CA LEU A 56 15.53 -11.79 18.29
C LEU A 56 15.95 -13.03 17.48
N GLY A 57 17.12 -13.01 16.81
CA GLY A 57 17.59 -14.13 15.99
C GLY A 57 16.72 -14.45 14.77
N ILE A 58 15.89 -13.50 14.32
CA ILE A 58 14.94 -13.69 13.19
C ILE A 58 15.62 -13.45 11.86
N SER A 59 15.00 -13.97 10.77
CA SER A 59 15.50 -13.78 9.41
C SER A 59 15.52 -12.30 9.01
N ARG A 60 16.47 -11.92 8.14
CA ARG A 60 16.64 -10.53 7.72
C ARG A 60 15.37 -9.92 7.10
N PRO A 61 14.63 -10.60 6.19
CA PRO A 61 13.41 -10.05 5.63
C PRO A 61 12.31 -9.83 6.68
N LEU A 62 12.18 -10.74 7.66
CA LEU A 62 11.22 -10.60 8.76
C LEU A 62 11.60 -9.44 9.69
N ALA A 63 12.90 -9.29 9.99
CA ALA A 63 13.41 -8.18 10.77
C ALA A 63 13.16 -6.84 10.08
N ALA A 64 13.40 -6.73 8.77
CA ALA A 64 13.16 -5.52 8.00
C ALA A 64 11.67 -5.15 7.96
N PHE A 65 10.80 -6.15 7.81
CA PHE A 65 9.36 -5.94 7.82
C PHE A 65 8.86 -5.48 9.20
N ALA A 66 9.26 -6.16 10.26
CA ALA A 66 8.91 -5.81 11.64
C ALA A 66 9.45 -4.43 12.03
N ALA A 67 10.70 -4.11 11.64
CA ALA A 67 11.31 -2.82 11.87
C ALA A 67 10.55 -1.69 11.16
N ALA A 68 10.11 -1.89 9.92
CA ALA A 68 9.33 -0.90 9.20
C ALA A 68 8.02 -0.58 9.91
N ILE A 69 7.29 -1.62 10.35
CA ILE A 69 6.05 -1.45 11.10
C ILE A 69 6.32 -0.72 12.42
N LEU A 70 7.33 -1.16 13.18
CA LEU A 70 7.65 -0.58 14.47
C LEU A 70 8.04 0.90 14.34
N CYS A 71 8.96 1.24 13.42
CA CYS A 71 9.37 2.61 13.16
C CYS A 71 8.18 3.48 12.73
N PHE A 72 7.34 2.96 11.84
CA PHE A 72 6.14 3.66 11.41
C PHE A 72 5.20 3.96 12.59
N LEU A 73 4.88 2.96 13.41
CA LEU A 73 4.00 3.13 14.56
C LEU A 73 4.56 4.10 15.60
N VAL A 74 5.87 4.05 15.86
CA VAL A 74 6.52 4.97 16.80
C VAL A 74 6.42 6.41 16.30
N VAL A 75 6.74 6.66 15.03
CA VAL A 75 6.69 8.02 14.46
C VAL A 75 5.24 8.52 14.39
N GLU A 76 4.30 7.68 13.98
CA GLU A 76 2.87 8.04 13.92
C GLU A 76 2.32 8.33 15.34
N PHE A 77 2.73 7.56 16.34
CA PHE A 77 2.38 7.80 17.74
C PHE A 77 2.92 9.14 18.25
N VAL A 78 4.22 9.39 18.03
CA VAL A 78 4.87 10.65 18.42
C VAL A 78 4.22 11.85 17.71
N TRP A 79 3.90 11.70 16.42
CA TRP A 79 3.20 12.72 15.65
C TRP A 79 1.83 13.04 16.23
N HIS A 80 1.04 12.01 16.53
CA HIS A 80 -0.28 12.19 17.13
C HIS A 80 -0.23 12.77 18.54
N LEU A 81 0.76 12.36 19.34
CA LEU A 81 1.00 12.92 20.65
C LEU A 81 1.38 14.40 20.56
N GLY A 82 2.25 14.76 19.60
CA GLY A 82 2.62 16.16 19.33
C GLY A 82 1.41 17.00 18.91
N LEU A 83 0.59 16.48 17.99
CA LEU A 83 -0.65 17.15 17.58
C LEU A 83 -1.64 17.30 18.74
N TRP A 84 -1.79 16.29 19.58
CA TRP A 84 -2.64 16.37 20.76
C TRP A 84 -2.17 17.45 21.73
N PHE A 85 -0.85 17.57 21.93
CA PHE A 85 -0.26 18.58 22.81
C PHE A 85 -0.40 19.99 22.24
N LEU A 86 -0.22 20.15 20.92
CA LEU A 86 -0.31 21.44 20.23
C LEU A 86 -1.75 21.92 20.06
N LEU A 87 -2.66 21.02 19.63
CA LEU A 87 -4.04 21.36 19.30
C LEU A 87 -5.01 21.17 20.48
N GLY A 88 -4.67 20.28 21.43
CA GLY A 88 -5.51 20.01 22.61
C GLY A 88 -5.59 21.17 23.61
N ARG A 89 -4.65 22.11 23.54
CA ARG A 89 -4.61 23.33 24.36
C ARG A 89 -5.16 24.58 23.66
N GLY A 90 -5.37 24.51 22.34
CA GLY A 90 -5.94 25.62 21.57
C GLY A 90 -7.46 25.58 21.58
N GLU A 91 -8.08 26.75 21.66
CA GLU A 91 -9.53 26.93 21.52
C GLU A 91 -10.03 26.16 20.31
N LYS A 92 -11.13 25.43 20.51
CA LYS A 92 -11.85 24.70 19.46
C LYS A 92 -12.24 25.72 18.38
N ALA A 93 -11.35 25.93 17.43
CA ALA A 93 -11.42 26.99 16.46
C ALA A 93 -12.77 26.96 15.72
N SER A 94 -13.34 28.13 15.53
CA SER A 94 -14.61 28.43 14.85
C SER A 94 -14.72 27.81 13.43
N PHE A 95 -13.62 27.34 12.86
CA PHE A 95 -13.55 26.60 11.60
C PHE A 95 -14.35 25.27 11.58
N ARG A 96 -14.73 24.75 12.75
CA ARG A 96 -15.43 23.47 12.89
C ARG A 96 -16.86 23.47 12.37
N LYS A 97 -17.46 24.63 12.11
CA LYS A 97 -18.88 24.77 11.77
C LYS A 97 -19.21 24.75 10.28
N SER A 98 -18.22 24.68 9.38
CA SER A 98 -18.46 24.67 7.94
C SER A 98 -18.72 23.25 7.42
N SER A 99 -19.78 23.08 6.63
CA SER A 99 -20.09 21.81 5.93
C SER A 99 -18.90 21.34 5.05
N ALA A 100 -18.20 22.28 4.42
CA ALA A 100 -17.01 21.99 3.62
C ALA A 100 -15.88 21.39 4.46
N ASN A 101 -15.73 21.81 5.73
CA ASN A 101 -14.72 21.22 6.62
C ASN A 101 -15.05 19.77 6.99
N TRP A 102 -16.32 19.43 7.18
CA TRP A 102 -16.75 18.07 7.49
C TRP A 102 -16.63 17.15 6.28
N MET A 103 -17.10 17.60 5.11
CA MET A 103 -16.99 16.84 3.87
C MET A 103 -15.53 16.61 3.49
N GLY A 104 -14.68 17.64 3.56
CA GLY A 104 -13.26 17.54 3.34
C GLY A 104 -12.59 16.57 4.33
N GLY A 105 -12.97 16.64 5.61
CA GLY A 105 -12.49 15.70 6.62
C GLY A 105 -12.85 14.25 6.31
N ALA A 106 -14.11 13.99 5.87
CA ALA A 106 -14.53 12.66 5.45
C ALA A 106 -13.72 12.14 4.25
N LEU A 107 -13.47 12.97 3.25
CA LEU A 107 -12.69 12.61 2.06
C LEU A 107 -11.23 12.29 2.42
N PHE A 108 -10.58 13.12 3.24
CA PHE A 108 -9.22 12.85 3.73
C PHE A 108 -9.16 11.62 4.64
N GLY A 109 -10.17 11.43 5.51
CA GLY A 109 -10.30 10.24 6.33
C GLY A 109 -10.43 8.98 5.50
N LEU A 110 -11.26 9.01 4.46
CA LEU A 110 -11.41 7.90 3.51
C LEU A 110 -10.09 7.61 2.78
N GLY A 111 -9.41 8.63 2.24
CA GLY A 111 -8.12 8.48 1.58
C GLY A 111 -7.07 7.87 2.50
N LYS A 112 -6.96 8.35 3.74
CA LYS A 112 -6.10 7.77 4.78
C LYS A 112 -6.50 6.33 5.07
N GLY A 113 -7.80 6.04 5.19
CA GLY A 113 -8.32 4.70 5.41
C GLY A 113 -7.92 3.71 4.30
N VAL A 114 -8.02 4.13 3.03
CA VAL A 114 -7.61 3.32 1.88
C VAL A 114 -6.11 2.98 1.95
N ILE A 115 -5.26 3.97 2.26
CA ILE A 115 -3.81 3.74 2.38
C ILE A 115 -3.51 2.78 3.54
N VAL A 116 -4.09 3.02 4.72
CA VAL A 116 -3.88 2.19 5.91
C VAL A 116 -4.40 0.76 5.68
N ALA A 117 -5.60 0.61 5.12
CA ALA A 117 -6.16 -0.70 4.79
C ALA A 117 -5.31 -1.43 3.75
N SER A 118 -4.83 -0.74 2.71
CA SER A 118 -3.94 -1.31 1.71
C SER A 118 -2.63 -1.79 2.31
N LEU A 119 -1.99 -0.99 3.15
CA LEU A 119 -0.77 -1.39 3.87
C LEU A 119 -1.02 -2.57 4.80
N ALA A 120 -2.14 -2.58 5.53
CA ALA A 120 -2.53 -3.69 6.39
C ALA A 120 -2.75 -4.99 5.61
N LEU A 121 -3.45 -4.93 4.47
CA LEU A 121 -3.68 -6.09 3.61
C LEU A 121 -2.37 -6.62 3.00
N VAL A 122 -1.45 -5.73 2.60
CA VAL A 122 -0.11 -6.12 2.14
C VAL A 122 0.68 -6.75 3.28
N ALA A 123 0.62 -6.16 4.48
CA ALA A 123 1.29 -6.69 5.66
C ALA A 123 0.75 -8.08 6.05
N LEU A 124 -0.56 -8.26 6.05
CA LEU A 124 -1.20 -9.55 6.30
C LEU A 124 -0.81 -10.60 5.25
N SER A 125 -0.62 -10.18 4.00
CA SER A 125 -0.14 -11.07 2.94
C SER A 125 1.31 -11.51 3.14
N ALA A 126 2.11 -10.81 3.95
CA ALA A 126 3.49 -11.15 4.24
C ALA A 126 3.66 -12.09 5.46
N VAL A 127 2.58 -12.44 6.14
CA VAL A 127 2.57 -13.33 7.31
C VAL A 127 1.83 -14.63 6.98
N PRO A 128 2.27 -15.79 7.50
CA PRO A 128 1.54 -17.05 7.30
C PRO A 128 0.17 -16.97 7.97
N MET A 129 -0.86 -16.80 7.17
CA MET A 129 -2.24 -16.68 7.62
C MET A 129 -2.98 -18.01 7.51
N PRO A 130 -4.00 -18.25 8.36
CA PRO A 130 -4.89 -19.39 8.26
C PRO A 130 -5.52 -19.51 6.87
N GLU A 131 -5.83 -20.73 6.46
CA GLU A 131 -6.40 -21.01 5.13
C GLU A 131 -7.71 -20.25 4.88
N ALA A 132 -8.52 -20.08 5.92
CA ALA A 132 -9.75 -19.27 5.86
C ALA A 132 -9.52 -17.83 5.39
N TYR A 133 -8.40 -17.20 5.81
CA TYR A 133 -8.04 -15.87 5.33
C TYR A 133 -7.59 -15.91 3.87
N ARG A 134 -6.80 -16.92 3.48
CA ARG A 134 -6.29 -17.06 2.11
C ARG A 134 -7.43 -17.21 1.12
N THR A 135 -8.36 -18.11 1.39
CA THR A 135 -9.57 -18.32 0.58
C THR A 135 -10.42 -17.06 0.51
N ALA A 136 -10.56 -16.34 1.63
CA ALA A 136 -11.28 -15.09 1.66
C ALA A 136 -10.58 -14.01 0.80
N ALA A 137 -9.25 -13.93 0.87
CA ALA A 137 -8.47 -12.93 0.13
C ALA A 137 -8.47 -13.17 -1.39
N GLU A 138 -8.60 -14.43 -1.82
CA GLU A 138 -8.70 -14.80 -3.24
C GLU A 138 -10.04 -14.39 -3.85
N GLY A 139 -11.13 -14.50 -3.08
CA GLY A 139 -12.49 -14.15 -3.52
C GLY A 139 -12.92 -12.72 -3.20
N ALA A 140 -12.04 -11.89 -2.64
CA ALA A 140 -12.37 -10.53 -2.24
C ALA A 140 -12.09 -9.52 -3.36
N GLU A 141 -13.13 -8.85 -3.86
CA GLU A 141 -13.01 -7.85 -4.92
C GLU A 141 -12.57 -6.49 -4.35
N VAL A 142 -13.24 -6.01 -3.31
CA VAL A 142 -12.96 -4.71 -2.68
C VAL A 142 -11.59 -4.74 -2.00
N ALA A 143 -11.32 -5.77 -1.19
CA ALA A 143 -10.02 -5.91 -0.55
C ALA A 143 -8.89 -6.10 -1.55
N GLY A 144 -9.12 -6.79 -2.67
CA GLY A 144 -8.17 -6.91 -3.78
C GLY A 144 -7.83 -5.57 -4.41
N THR A 145 -8.84 -4.74 -4.70
CA THR A 145 -8.66 -3.39 -5.23
C THR A 145 -7.93 -2.49 -4.24
N VAL A 146 -8.35 -2.47 -2.98
CA VAL A 146 -7.72 -1.68 -1.93
C VAL A 146 -6.26 -2.11 -1.72
N ARG A 147 -5.96 -3.41 -1.72
CA ARG A 147 -4.60 -3.93 -1.59
C ARG A 147 -3.67 -3.45 -2.69
N ALA A 148 -4.17 -3.23 -3.91
CA ALA A 148 -3.37 -2.75 -5.03
C ALA A 148 -2.97 -1.27 -4.92
N VAL A 149 -3.63 -0.50 -4.03
CA VAL A 149 -3.40 0.95 -3.90
C VAL A 149 -2.01 1.27 -3.34
N ALA A 150 -1.54 0.58 -2.29
CA ALA A 150 -0.23 0.87 -1.70
C ALA A 150 0.94 0.64 -2.68
N PRO A 151 1.04 -0.49 -3.41
CA PRO A 151 2.09 -0.67 -4.40
C PRO A 151 1.97 0.32 -5.58
N TRP A 152 0.74 0.70 -5.97
CA TRP A 152 0.51 1.70 -7.03
C TRP A 152 1.00 3.10 -6.59
N ILE A 153 0.62 3.55 -5.38
CA ILE A 153 1.11 4.82 -4.81
C ILE A 153 2.63 4.75 -4.64
N GLY A 154 3.15 3.65 -4.10
CA GLY A 154 4.58 3.45 -3.90
C GLY A 154 5.38 3.57 -5.20
N ALA A 155 4.89 3.02 -6.30
CA ALA A 155 5.52 3.14 -7.62
C ALA A 155 5.54 4.60 -8.13
N ARG A 156 4.45 5.35 -7.92
CA ARG A 156 4.36 6.78 -8.29
C ARG A 156 5.27 7.65 -7.44
N VAL A 157 5.23 7.45 -6.12
CA VAL A 157 6.05 8.21 -5.17
C VAL A 157 7.54 7.90 -5.35
N ALA A 158 7.90 6.65 -5.62
CA ALA A 158 9.29 6.27 -5.90
C ALA A 158 9.89 7.06 -7.06
N GLY A 159 9.07 7.44 -8.06
CA GLY A 159 9.48 8.30 -9.17
C GLY A 159 9.89 9.71 -8.74
N MET A 160 9.30 10.22 -7.67
CA MET A 160 9.51 11.58 -7.13
C MET A 160 10.59 11.63 -6.05
N LEU A 161 11.01 10.47 -5.52
CA LEU A 161 11.99 10.41 -4.45
C LEU A 161 13.41 10.75 -4.94
N PRO A 162 14.23 11.40 -4.11
CA PRO A 162 15.66 11.53 -4.34
C PRO A 162 16.31 10.14 -4.51
N ARG A 163 17.42 10.06 -5.28
CA ARG A 163 18.08 8.79 -5.59
C ARG A 163 18.36 7.91 -4.37
N ALA A 164 18.85 8.49 -3.28
CA ALA A 164 19.13 7.77 -2.04
C ALA A 164 17.87 7.16 -1.38
N ALA A 165 16.76 7.89 -1.36
CA ALA A 165 15.49 7.40 -0.81
C ALA A 165 14.88 6.32 -1.70
N ARG A 166 14.99 6.46 -3.04
CA ARG A 166 14.54 5.44 -4.00
C ARG A 166 15.29 4.13 -3.80
N GLN A 167 16.62 4.16 -3.66
CA GLN A 167 17.42 2.96 -3.42
C GLN A 167 16.97 2.21 -2.14
N ARG A 168 16.67 2.94 -1.06
CA ARG A 168 16.14 2.35 0.19
C ARG A 168 14.76 1.74 0.01
N TYR A 169 13.87 2.42 -0.71
CA TYR A 169 12.55 1.91 -1.04
C TYR A 169 12.61 0.63 -1.89
N ASP A 170 13.48 0.60 -2.90
CA ASP A 170 13.65 -0.57 -3.77
C ASP A 170 14.30 -1.75 -3.01
N ALA A 171 15.22 -1.47 -2.09
CA ALA A 171 15.80 -2.49 -1.21
C ALA A 171 14.72 -3.09 -0.29
N PHE A 172 13.92 -2.25 0.37
CA PHE A 172 12.81 -2.68 1.22
C PHE A 172 11.78 -3.51 0.44
N ARG A 173 11.38 -3.06 -0.76
CA ARG A 173 10.47 -3.83 -1.62
C ARG A 173 10.99 -5.22 -1.95
N ARG A 174 12.28 -5.35 -2.24
CA ARG A 174 12.90 -6.66 -2.51
C ARG A 174 12.86 -7.58 -1.28
N GLU A 175 13.14 -7.04 -0.10
CA GLU A 175 13.08 -7.80 1.15
C GLU A 175 11.65 -8.27 1.46
N VAL A 176 10.64 -7.42 1.29
CA VAL A 176 9.23 -7.81 1.46
C VAL A 176 8.79 -8.84 0.41
N ALA A 177 9.24 -8.71 -0.84
CA ALA A 177 8.95 -9.70 -1.88
C ALA A 177 9.56 -11.08 -1.57
N GLN A 178 10.76 -11.11 -0.96
CA GLN A 178 11.38 -12.36 -0.49
C GLN A 178 10.58 -13.04 0.62
N LEU A 179 9.98 -12.27 1.54
CA LEU A 179 9.06 -12.83 2.54
C LEU A 179 7.87 -13.51 1.86
N GLY A 180 7.22 -12.85 0.92
CA GLY A 180 6.10 -13.39 0.18
C GLY A 180 6.43 -14.71 -0.52
N SER A 181 7.63 -14.82 -1.11
CA SER A 181 8.08 -16.05 -1.78
C SER A 181 8.41 -17.18 -0.80
N GLN A 182 8.99 -16.88 0.35
CA GLN A 182 9.30 -17.87 1.39
C GLN A 182 8.06 -18.53 1.99
N TRP A 183 6.95 -17.78 2.07
CA TRP A 183 5.70 -18.26 2.66
C TRP A 183 4.69 -18.79 1.63
N HIS A 184 5.07 -18.96 0.35
CA HIS A 184 4.18 -19.37 -0.74
C HIS A 184 2.94 -18.49 -0.86
N ILE A 185 3.07 -17.22 -0.54
CA ILE A 185 1.99 -16.26 -0.60
C ILE A 185 1.87 -15.79 -2.05
N ILE A 186 0.69 -15.93 -2.61
CA ILE A 186 0.36 -15.61 -4.00
C ILE A 186 0.86 -14.21 -4.35
N ALA A 187 1.76 -14.14 -5.32
CA ALA A 187 2.17 -12.87 -5.90
C ALA A 187 0.93 -12.09 -6.33
N PRO A 188 0.84 -10.78 -6.09
CA PRO A 188 -0.29 -10.00 -6.55
C PRO A 188 -0.43 -10.23 -8.05
N ARG A 189 -1.64 -10.62 -8.49
CA ARG A 189 -1.98 -10.76 -9.91
C ARG A 189 -1.49 -9.50 -10.59
N ARG A 190 -0.48 -9.62 -11.46
CA ARG A 190 -0.05 -8.47 -12.26
C ARG A 190 -1.30 -8.02 -13.00
N ILE A 191 -1.75 -6.83 -12.70
CA ILE A 191 -2.64 -6.11 -13.61
C ILE A 191 -1.73 -5.78 -14.79
N GLY A 192 -1.61 -6.74 -15.71
CA GLY A 192 -0.93 -6.52 -16.97
C GLY A 192 -1.63 -5.34 -17.67
N PRO A 193 -0.92 -4.57 -18.49
CA PRO A 193 -1.60 -3.67 -19.40
C PRO A 193 -2.65 -4.49 -20.12
N ALA A 194 -3.85 -3.91 -20.28
CA ALA A 194 -4.93 -4.54 -21.03
C ALA A 194 -4.36 -5.14 -22.32
N PRO A 195 -4.73 -6.37 -22.69
CA PRO A 195 -4.23 -6.96 -23.92
C PRO A 195 -4.48 -5.95 -25.03
N SER A 196 -3.40 -5.42 -25.60
CA SER A 196 -3.47 -4.57 -26.77
C SER A 196 -4.25 -5.38 -27.81
N ALA A 197 -5.41 -4.86 -28.21
CA ALA A 197 -6.19 -5.47 -29.27
C ALA A 197 -5.21 -5.77 -30.43
N SER A 198 -4.96 -7.05 -30.69
CA SER A 198 -4.22 -7.47 -31.85
C SER A 198 -4.90 -6.85 -33.07
N PRO A 199 -4.18 -6.11 -33.91
CA PRO A 199 -4.76 -5.68 -35.16
C PRO A 199 -5.14 -6.95 -35.92
N ALA A 200 -6.41 -7.03 -36.32
CA ALA A 200 -6.94 -8.06 -37.20
C ALA A 200 -6.01 -8.17 -38.40
N VAL A 201 -5.28 -9.26 -38.49
CA VAL A 201 -4.48 -9.60 -39.67
C VAL A 201 -5.50 -9.88 -40.77
N GLY A 202 -5.64 -8.89 -41.65
CA GLY A 202 -6.41 -9.01 -42.88
C GLY A 202 -5.88 -10.17 -43.71
N ALA A 203 -6.79 -11.03 -44.08
CA ALA A 203 -6.60 -12.08 -45.06
C ALA A 203 -6.11 -11.47 -46.38
N GLY A 204 -4.84 -11.63 -46.69
CA GLY A 204 -4.24 -11.35 -47.98
C GLY A 204 -3.55 -12.60 -48.47
N GLY A 205 -4.21 -13.35 -49.32
CA GLY A 205 -3.66 -14.54 -49.98
C GLY A 205 -2.46 -14.16 -50.85
N ALA A 206 -1.29 -14.68 -50.50
CA ALA A 206 -0.13 -14.71 -51.35
C ALA A 206 0.11 -16.15 -51.80
N LYS A 207 -0.19 -16.36 -53.09
CA LYS A 207 0.03 -17.55 -53.88
C LYS A 207 1.53 -17.89 -53.90
N ALA A 208 1.89 -19.10 -53.51
CA ALA A 208 3.26 -19.62 -53.58
C ALA A 208 3.71 -19.77 -55.06
N PRO A 209 4.95 -19.41 -55.40
CA PRO A 209 5.52 -19.67 -56.71
C PRO A 209 5.92 -21.16 -56.85
N PRO A 210 5.89 -21.71 -58.09
CA PRO A 210 6.14 -23.11 -58.36
C PRO A 210 7.65 -23.46 -58.26
N ALA A 211 7.94 -24.66 -57.73
CA ALA A 211 9.25 -25.22 -57.55
C ALA A 211 9.94 -25.48 -58.91
N LYS A 212 11.23 -25.07 -59.04
CA LYS A 212 12.10 -25.40 -60.14
C LYS A 212 12.57 -26.85 -60.06
N PRO A 213 12.63 -27.58 -61.20
CA PRO A 213 13.14 -28.94 -61.25
C PRO A 213 14.69 -28.96 -61.12
N ARG A 214 15.25 -29.97 -60.43
CA ARG A 214 16.67 -30.24 -60.31
C ARG A 214 17.17 -30.89 -61.63
N PRO A 215 18.37 -30.51 -62.12
CA PRO A 215 19.03 -31.25 -63.18
C PRO A 215 19.62 -32.56 -62.69
N GLN A 216 19.58 -33.55 -63.58
CA GLN A 216 20.23 -34.83 -63.44
C GLN A 216 21.74 -34.70 -63.55
#